data_61a0e25c81856357073c19403879b4ba
#
_entry.id   61a0e25c81856357073c19403879b4ba
#
_cell.length_a   1.000
_cell.length_b   1.000
_cell.length_c   1.000
_cell.angle_alpha   90.00
_cell.angle_beta   90.00
_cell.angle_gamma   90.00
#
_symmetry.space_group_name_H-M   'P 1'
#
loop_
_entity.id
_entity.type
_entity.pdbx_description
1 polymer ?
#
loop_
_entity_poly.entity_id
_entity_poly.type
_entity_poly.pdbx_seq_one_letter_code
_entity_poly.pdbx_strand_id
1 'polypeptide(L)'
;MIAQQRFSLMPTVVKNLLIINGLFFMGMISFQTTFGIDITDWLGLYFPASDHFIPSQLITHMFMHGNLGHIASNMIMLWFLGSAMENYWGSQRFLIYYMLTGLGASALQITVNAYEYYSLAAVISPENLNVVLNEGSELIANGYNYTNGAMGSLNRLLNTPMVGASGAVFGVLLAFGMTFPNQVIYLNFLFPIKAKYFVIGYGLLELYNGFSTSNSGIAHFAHLGGMLFGFLLIRKWRQSRYL
;
A
#
# COMPACT_ATOMS: atom_id res chain seq x y z
N MET A 1 27.31 20.07 21.75
CA MET A 1 27.52 20.25 20.29
C MET A 1 26.44 19.45 19.59
N ILE A 2 25.45 20.12 18.99
CA ILE A 2 24.45 19.44 18.14
C ILE A 2 25.18 19.23 16.82
N ALA A 3 25.51 17.95 16.52
CA ALA A 3 26.09 17.60 15.23
C ALA A 3 25.11 18.05 14.15
N GLN A 4 25.49 18.98 13.30
CA GLN A 4 24.76 19.33 12.10
C GLN A 4 24.64 18.04 11.27
N GLN A 5 23.44 17.44 11.26
CA GLN A 5 23.16 16.29 10.41
C GLN A 5 23.30 16.77 8.96
N ARG A 6 24.36 16.31 8.27
CA ARG A 6 24.57 16.62 6.85
C ARG A 6 23.38 16.05 6.07
N PHE A 7 22.76 16.84 5.22
CA PHE A 7 21.72 16.38 4.31
C PHE A 7 22.28 15.24 3.44
N SER A 8 21.60 14.10 3.47
CA SER A 8 21.95 12.93 2.66
C SER A 8 20.93 12.76 1.53
N LEU A 9 21.40 12.64 0.29
CA LEU A 9 20.53 12.33 -0.86
C LEU A 9 19.90 10.94 -0.75
N MET A 10 20.52 10.02 -0.01
CA MET A 10 20.06 8.66 0.20
C MET A 10 20.35 8.26 1.67
N PRO A 11 19.49 8.71 2.61
CA PRO A 11 19.66 8.41 4.02
C PRO A 11 19.43 6.92 4.30
N THR A 12 19.86 6.45 5.46
CA THR A 12 20.06 5.02 5.75
C THR A 12 18.79 4.18 5.63
N VAL A 13 17.66 4.63 6.18
CA VAL A 13 16.42 3.86 6.17
C VAL A 13 15.84 3.81 4.78
N VAL A 14 15.77 4.96 4.08
CA VAL A 14 15.31 5.00 2.69
C VAL A 14 16.16 4.09 1.82
N LYS A 15 17.49 4.18 1.92
CA LYS A 15 18.40 3.29 1.18
C LYS A 15 18.09 1.81 1.43
N ASN A 16 17.94 1.41 2.69
CA ASN A 16 17.67 0.03 3.04
C ASN A 16 16.30 -0.44 2.54
N LEU A 17 15.28 0.40 2.64
CA LEU A 17 13.95 0.10 2.11
C LEU A 17 13.99 -0.08 0.58
N LEU A 18 14.70 0.77 -0.16
CA LEU A 18 14.89 0.63 -1.61
C LEU A 18 15.57 -0.70 -1.95
N ILE A 19 16.64 -1.05 -1.24
CA ILE A 19 17.36 -2.32 -1.45
C ILE A 19 16.46 -3.52 -1.15
N ILE A 20 15.76 -3.52 -0.02
CA ILE A 20 14.87 -4.63 0.37
C ILE A 20 13.78 -4.82 -0.67
N ASN A 21 13.09 -3.75 -1.08
CA ASN A 21 12.05 -3.84 -2.12
C ASN A 21 12.60 -4.36 -3.45
N GLY A 22 13.81 -3.90 -3.84
CA GLY A 22 14.48 -4.41 -5.04
C GLY A 22 14.83 -5.89 -4.96
N LEU A 23 15.31 -6.36 -3.80
CA LEU A 23 15.62 -7.77 -3.57
C LEU A 23 14.36 -8.64 -3.60
N PHE A 24 13.26 -8.21 -2.96
CA PHE A 24 11.99 -8.92 -3.02
C PHE A 24 11.45 -9.01 -4.46
N PHE A 25 11.53 -7.92 -5.22
CA PHE A 25 11.08 -7.90 -6.61
C PHE A 25 11.93 -8.79 -7.52
N MET A 26 13.25 -8.78 -7.37
CA MET A 26 14.13 -9.71 -8.08
C MET A 26 13.88 -11.16 -7.67
N GLY A 27 13.67 -11.42 -6.39
CA GLY A 27 13.27 -12.73 -5.88
C GLY A 27 11.99 -13.23 -6.52
N MET A 28 10.94 -12.38 -6.56
CA MET A 28 9.67 -12.71 -7.19
C MET A 28 9.85 -13.12 -8.66
N ILE A 29 10.56 -12.33 -9.45
CA ILE A 29 10.84 -12.65 -10.85
C ILE A 29 11.62 -13.97 -10.96
N SER A 30 12.66 -14.16 -10.12
CA SER A 30 13.52 -15.35 -10.18
C SER A 30 12.75 -16.63 -9.82
N PHE A 31 11.92 -16.61 -8.77
CA PHE A 31 11.09 -17.76 -8.40
C PHE A 31 10.08 -18.10 -9.49
N GLN A 32 9.40 -17.09 -10.03
CA GLN A 32 8.43 -17.27 -11.10
C GLN A 32 9.09 -17.85 -12.37
N THR A 33 10.24 -17.32 -12.78
CA THR A 33 10.90 -17.75 -14.05
C THR A 33 11.61 -19.07 -13.93
N THR A 34 12.18 -19.41 -12.75
CA THR A 34 12.97 -20.62 -12.57
C THR A 34 12.13 -21.82 -12.14
N PHE A 35 11.15 -21.58 -11.25
CA PHE A 35 10.39 -22.66 -10.60
C PHE A 35 8.90 -22.64 -10.96
N GLY A 36 8.41 -21.61 -11.66
CA GLY A 36 6.97 -21.40 -11.91
C GLY A 36 6.18 -21.05 -10.65
N ILE A 37 6.85 -20.61 -9.58
CA ILE A 37 6.24 -20.32 -8.29
C ILE A 37 6.05 -18.81 -8.13
N ASP A 38 4.80 -18.37 -7.91
CA ASP A 38 4.53 -16.99 -7.53
C ASP A 38 4.60 -16.84 -6.00
N ILE A 39 5.69 -16.24 -5.51
CA ILE A 39 5.85 -16.00 -4.07
C ILE A 39 4.87 -14.95 -3.54
N THR A 40 4.13 -14.26 -4.41
CA THR A 40 3.06 -13.34 -4.02
C THR A 40 1.94 -14.06 -3.29
N ASP A 41 1.69 -15.34 -3.60
CA ASP A 41 0.71 -16.18 -2.92
C ASP A 41 1.02 -16.37 -1.42
N TRP A 42 2.28 -16.29 -1.02
CA TRP A 42 2.69 -16.44 0.37
C TRP A 42 2.91 -15.11 1.09
N LEU A 43 3.37 -14.09 0.37
CA LEU A 43 3.85 -12.83 0.95
C LEU A 43 2.89 -11.65 0.73
N GLY A 44 1.98 -11.73 -0.23
CA GLY A 44 0.92 -10.75 -0.46
C GLY A 44 -0.17 -10.86 0.60
N LEU A 45 -0.83 -9.76 0.91
CA LEU A 45 -1.85 -9.70 1.96
C LEU A 45 -3.23 -10.11 1.42
N TYR A 46 -3.68 -11.29 1.83
CA TYR A 46 -5.04 -11.74 1.61
C TYR A 46 -6.00 -11.19 2.67
N PHE A 47 -7.28 -11.18 2.34
CA PHE A 47 -8.32 -10.87 3.32
C PHE A 47 -8.37 -11.96 4.41
N PRO A 48 -8.56 -11.62 5.70
CA PRO A 48 -8.47 -12.59 6.80
C PRO A 48 -9.45 -13.78 6.75
N ALA A 49 -10.53 -13.69 5.96
CA ALA A 49 -11.43 -14.84 5.74
C ALA A 49 -10.99 -15.74 4.58
N SER A 50 -9.90 -15.46 3.91
CA SER A 50 -9.29 -16.31 2.89
C SER A 50 -8.46 -17.43 3.54
N ASP A 51 -8.48 -18.63 3.00
CA ASP A 51 -7.62 -19.75 3.40
C ASP A 51 -6.13 -19.48 3.14
N HIS A 52 -5.81 -18.49 2.28
CA HIS A 52 -4.45 -18.06 1.98
C HIS A 52 -3.89 -17.02 2.96
N PHE A 53 -4.71 -16.54 3.92
CA PHE A 53 -4.24 -15.52 4.86
C PHE A 53 -3.26 -16.07 5.88
N ILE A 54 -2.12 -15.39 6.00
CA ILE A 54 -1.09 -15.66 7.02
C ILE A 54 -0.77 -14.31 7.72
N PRO A 55 -0.73 -14.24 9.07
CA PRO A 55 -0.51 -12.98 9.79
C PRO A 55 0.76 -12.21 9.41
N SER A 56 1.83 -12.89 8.97
CA SER A 56 3.05 -12.25 8.48
C SER A 56 2.82 -11.38 7.25
N GLN A 57 1.76 -11.64 6.46
CA GLN A 57 1.38 -10.87 5.29
C GLN A 57 1.05 -9.41 5.61
N LEU A 58 0.65 -9.10 6.85
CA LEU A 58 0.47 -7.72 7.31
C LEU A 58 1.74 -6.86 7.17
N ILE A 59 2.91 -7.50 7.09
CA ILE A 59 4.20 -6.82 6.92
C ILE A 59 4.79 -7.14 5.56
N THR A 60 4.79 -8.40 5.13
CA THR A 60 5.52 -8.84 3.94
C THR A 60 4.96 -8.23 2.65
N HIS A 61 3.63 -8.02 2.56
CA HIS A 61 3.00 -7.41 1.40
C HIS A 61 3.57 -6.01 1.06
N MET A 62 4.08 -5.28 2.07
CA MET A 62 4.67 -3.94 1.88
C MET A 62 5.95 -3.97 1.02
N PHE A 63 6.53 -5.14 0.79
CA PHE A 63 7.75 -5.33 0.01
C PHE A 63 7.49 -6.03 -1.33
N MET A 64 6.25 -6.49 -1.57
CA MET A 64 5.85 -7.14 -2.81
C MET A 64 5.32 -6.12 -3.83
N HIS A 65 5.56 -6.35 -5.12
CA HIS A 65 5.12 -5.44 -6.18
C HIS A 65 4.67 -6.21 -7.42
N GLY A 66 3.47 -5.91 -7.92
CA GLY A 66 2.86 -6.66 -9.00
C GLY A 66 3.52 -6.50 -10.39
N ASN A 67 4.27 -5.40 -10.62
CA ASN A 67 4.97 -5.17 -11.90
C ASN A 67 6.06 -4.09 -11.76
N LEU A 68 6.88 -3.94 -12.81
CA LEU A 68 7.99 -2.97 -12.84
C LEU A 68 7.52 -1.51 -12.65
N GLY A 69 6.41 -1.12 -13.26
CA GLY A 69 5.87 0.25 -13.09
C GLY A 69 5.44 0.51 -11.66
N HIS A 70 4.86 -0.49 -11.00
CA HIS A 70 4.43 -0.42 -9.60
C HIS A 70 5.62 -0.22 -8.66
N ILE A 71 6.68 -1.03 -8.77
CA ILE A 71 7.87 -0.84 -7.93
C ILE A 71 8.58 0.47 -8.26
N ALA A 72 8.75 0.82 -9.53
CA ALA A 72 9.45 2.03 -9.94
C ALA A 72 8.78 3.28 -9.37
N SER A 73 7.46 3.41 -9.48
CA SER A 73 6.72 4.56 -8.94
C SER A 73 6.84 4.65 -7.41
N ASN A 74 6.69 3.54 -6.70
CA ASN A 74 6.86 3.49 -5.25
C ASN A 74 8.28 3.90 -4.82
N MET A 75 9.30 3.33 -5.46
CA MET A 75 10.70 3.59 -5.09
C MET A 75 11.12 5.01 -5.43
N ILE A 76 10.67 5.58 -6.54
CA ILE A 76 10.93 6.99 -6.86
C ILE A 76 10.31 7.91 -5.82
N MET A 77 9.03 7.71 -5.48
CA MET A 77 8.37 8.52 -4.45
C MET A 77 9.02 8.35 -3.08
N LEU A 78 9.35 7.13 -2.68
CA LEU A 78 10.04 6.84 -1.43
C LEU A 78 11.42 7.50 -1.39
N TRP A 79 12.17 7.44 -2.48
CA TRP A 79 13.47 8.09 -2.56
C TRP A 79 13.37 9.61 -2.38
N PHE A 80 12.54 10.29 -3.17
CA PHE A 80 12.45 11.75 -3.10
C PHE A 80 11.81 12.24 -1.80
N LEU A 81 10.61 11.77 -1.50
CA LEU A 81 9.84 12.26 -0.36
C LEU A 81 10.36 11.67 0.96
N GLY A 82 10.70 10.38 0.94
CA GLY A 82 11.25 9.67 2.09
C GLY A 82 12.59 10.23 2.52
N SER A 83 13.50 10.54 1.58
CA SER A 83 14.78 11.15 1.93
C SER A 83 14.62 12.52 2.58
N ALA A 84 13.71 13.34 2.09
CA ALA A 84 13.41 14.62 2.72
C ALA A 84 12.89 14.45 4.15
N MET A 85 11.97 13.48 4.34
CA MET A 85 11.37 13.21 5.65
C MET A 85 12.35 12.56 6.64
N GLU A 86 13.18 11.62 6.18
CA GLU A 86 14.21 11.00 7.03
C GLU A 86 15.29 12.03 7.46
N ASN A 87 15.74 12.88 6.56
CA ASN A 87 16.66 13.99 6.91
C ASN A 87 16.04 14.95 7.93
N TYR A 88 14.73 15.18 7.86
CA TYR A 88 14.02 16.10 8.76
C TYR A 88 13.71 15.50 10.12
N TRP A 89 13.30 14.21 10.17
CA TRP A 89 12.87 13.54 11.40
C TRP A 89 13.95 12.69 12.07
N GLY A 90 14.97 12.28 11.33
CA GLY A 90 15.93 11.23 11.69
C GLY A 90 15.39 9.83 11.35
N SER A 91 16.33 8.89 11.22
CA SER A 91 16.08 7.53 10.71
C SER A 91 15.07 6.74 11.55
N GLN A 92 15.20 6.77 12.88
CA GLN A 92 14.32 6.00 13.77
C GLN A 92 12.86 6.44 13.64
N ARG A 93 12.62 7.74 13.68
CA ARG A 93 11.24 8.28 13.60
C ARG A 93 10.63 8.05 12.23
N PHE A 94 11.43 8.19 11.16
CA PHE A 94 11.00 7.90 9.81
C PHE A 94 10.61 6.43 9.63
N LEU A 95 11.44 5.48 10.14
CA LEU A 95 11.12 4.06 10.06
C LEU A 95 9.83 3.70 10.80
N ILE A 96 9.66 4.21 12.02
CA ILE A 96 8.43 4.00 12.80
C ILE A 96 7.22 4.54 12.03
N TYR A 97 7.33 5.74 11.46
CA TYR A 97 6.27 6.34 10.68
C TYR A 97 5.90 5.49 9.46
N TYR A 98 6.91 5.08 8.67
CA TYR A 98 6.73 4.26 7.47
C TYR A 98 6.02 2.95 7.80
N MET A 99 6.49 2.23 8.81
CA MET A 99 5.88 0.95 9.22
C MET A 99 4.46 1.11 9.73
N LEU A 100 4.21 2.09 10.59
CA LEU A 100 2.87 2.31 11.16
C LEU A 100 1.86 2.80 10.11
N THR A 101 2.28 3.61 9.14
CA THR A 101 1.38 4.03 8.05
C THR A 101 1.08 2.89 7.08
N GLY A 102 2.04 2.00 6.82
CA GLY A 102 1.81 0.78 6.05
C GLY A 102 0.82 -0.18 6.74
N LEU A 103 1.01 -0.43 8.03
CA LEU A 103 0.06 -1.23 8.83
C LEU A 103 -1.32 -0.57 8.92
N GLY A 104 -1.38 0.75 9.06
CA GLY A 104 -2.64 1.50 9.04
C GLY A 104 -3.35 1.43 7.70
N ALA A 105 -2.59 1.43 6.60
CA ALA A 105 -3.11 1.21 5.25
C ALA A 105 -3.79 -0.16 5.13
N SER A 106 -3.11 -1.22 5.59
CA SER A 106 -3.68 -2.57 5.62
C SER A 106 -4.92 -2.66 6.49
N ALA A 107 -4.91 -2.04 7.66
CA ALA A 107 -6.06 -2.06 8.57
C ALA A 107 -7.31 -1.41 7.94
N LEU A 108 -7.16 -0.26 7.26
CA LEU A 108 -8.28 0.36 6.56
C LEU A 108 -8.75 -0.49 5.39
N GLN A 109 -7.85 -1.05 4.58
CA GLN A 109 -8.22 -1.90 3.45
C GLN A 109 -8.95 -3.17 3.92
N ILE A 110 -8.47 -3.83 4.97
CA ILE A 110 -9.13 -5.00 5.56
C ILE A 110 -10.55 -4.62 6.06
N THR A 111 -10.70 -3.43 6.65
CA THR A 111 -12.02 -2.95 7.11
C THR A 111 -13.00 -2.76 5.95
N VAL A 112 -12.53 -2.17 4.85
CA VAL A 112 -13.35 -2.00 3.63
C VAL A 112 -13.66 -3.35 3.00
N ASN A 113 -12.69 -4.25 2.90
CA ASN A 113 -12.88 -5.60 2.40
C ASN A 113 -13.86 -6.41 3.26
N ALA A 114 -13.86 -6.21 4.59
CA ALA A 114 -14.83 -6.84 5.48
C ALA A 114 -16.27 -6.36 5.19
N TYR A 115 -16.45 -5.06 5.02
CA TYR A 115 -17.74 -4.51 4.62
C TYR A 115 -18.22 -5.08 3.27
N GLU A 116 -17.34 -5.15 2.28
CA GLU A 116 -17.65 -5.71 0.96
C GLU A 116 -17.97 -7.20 1.05
N TYR A 117 -17.17 -7.98 1.80
CA TYR A 117 -17.40 -9.41 2.03
C TYR A 117 -18.80 -9.69 2.58
N TYR A 118 -19.17 -9.02 3.68
CA TYR A 118 -20.49 -9.24 4.29
C TYR A 118 -21.64 -8.75 3.39
N SER A 119 -21.44 -7.69 2.64
CA SER A 119 -22.43 -7.16 1.69
C SER A 119 -22.68 -8.13 0.53
N LEU A 120 -21.62 -8.73 -0.02
CA LEU A 120 -21.69 -9.72 -1.10
C LEU A 120 -22.27 -11.04 -0.59
N ALA A 121 -21.82 -11.53 0.56
CA ALA A 121 -22.32 -12.77 1.16
C ALA A 121 -23.83 -12.71 1.47
N ALA A 122 -24.36 -11.53 1.79
CA ALA A 122 -25.79 -11.36 2.07
C ALA A 122 -26.70 -11.50 0.84
N VAL A 123 -26.17 -11.31 -0.37
CA VAL A 123 -26.94 -11.38 -1.63
C VAL A 123 -26.69 -12.67 -2.43
N ILE A 124 -25.71 -13.47 -2.01
CA ILE A 124 -25.38 -14.78 -2.63
C ILE A 124 -26.14 -15.87 -1.88
N SER A 125 -26.73 -16.83 -2.60
CA SER A 125 -27.38 -17.97 -1.94
C SER A 125 -26.35 -18.82 -1.17
N PRO A 126 -26.74 -19.51 -0.07
CA PRO A 126 -25.82 -20.36 0.70
C PRO A 126 -25.08 -21.41 -0.14
N GLU A 127 -25.76 -21.97 -1.14
CA GLU A 127 -25.17 -22.95 -2.07
C GLU A 127 -24.08 -22.32 -2.92
N ASN A 128 -24.35 -21.16 -3.54
CA ASN A 128 -23.39 -20.44 -4.35
C ASN A 128 -22.23 -19.86 -3.51
N LEU A 129 -22.50 -19.44 -2.29
CA LEU A 129 -21.45 -19.02 -1.36
C LEU A 129 -20.49 -20.18 -1.08
N ASN A 130 -21.02 -21.37 -0.83
CA ASN A 130 -20.22 -22.57 -0.60
C ASN A 130 -19.36 -22.95 -1.84
N VAL A 131 -19.93 -22.79 -3.05
CA VAL A 131 -19.18 -22.98 -4.30
C VAL A 131 -18.00 -21.99 -4.40
N VAL A 132 -18.21 -20.70 -4.11
CA VAL A 132 -17.14 -19.69 -4.14
C VAL A 132 -16.04 -20.01 -3.14
N LEU A 133 -16.40 -20.44 -1.92
CA LEU A 133 -15.42 -20.74 -0.87
C LEU A 133 -14.57 -21.98 -1.21
N ASN A 134 -15.14 -23.01 -1.86
CA ASN A 134 -14.43 -24.28 -2.11
C ASN A 134 -13.72 -24.32 -3.48
N GLU A 135 -14.26 -23.65 -4.50
CA GLU A 135 -13.77 -23.77 -5.89
C GLU A 135 -13.16 -22.49 -6.42
N GLY A 136 -13.38 -21.36 -5.73
CA GLY A 136 -13.02 -20.03 -6.22
C GLY A 136 -11.51 -19.82 -6.38
N SER A 137 -10.71 -20.40 -5.50
CA SER A 137 -9.26 -20.31 -5.56
C SER A 137 -8.69 -20.96 -6.82
N GLU A 138 -9.19 -22.17 -7.18
CA GLU A 138 -8.75 -22.87 -8.36
C GLU A 138 -9.13 -22.12 -9.65
N LEU A 139 -10.32 -21.48 -9.68
CA LEU A 139 -10.73 -20.68 -10.83
C LEU A 139 -9.78 -19.48 -11.04
N ILE A 140 -9.45 -18.75 -9.99
CA ILE A 140 -8.50 -17.62 -10.09
C ILE A 140 -7.11 -18.09 -10.52
N ALA A 141 -6.61 -19.20 -9.97
CA ALA A 141 -5.32 -19.77 -10.34
C ALA A 141 -5.23 -20.14 -11.83
N ASN A 142 -6.35 -20.56 -12.43
CA ASN A 142 -6.45 -20.88 -13.85
C ASN A 142 -6.83 -19.67 -14.74
N GLY A 143 -6.88 -18.45 -14.17
CA GLY A 143 -7.19 -17.21 -14.90
C GLY A 143 -8.68 -17.02 -15.20
N TYR A 144 -9.56 -17.76 -14.54
CA TYR A 144 -11.01 -17.68 -14.69
C TYR A 144 -11.68 -17.02 -13.48
N ASN A 145 -12.96 -16.70 -13.64
CA ASN A 145 -13.80 -16.23 -12.54
C ASN A 145 -15.28 -16.49 -12.86
N TYR A 146 -16.14 -16.35 -11.85
CA TYR A 146 -17.58 -16.48 -12.03
C TYR A 146 -18.14 -15.35 -12.89
N THR A 147 -19.09 -15.68 -13.78
CA THR A 147 -19.84 -14.70 -14.59
C THR A 147 -20.89 -13.95 -13.78
N ASN A 148 -21.38 -14.54 -12.69
CA ASN A 148 -22.21 -13.82 -11.71
C ASN A 148 -21.38 -12.76 -11.01
N GLY A 149 -21.82 -11.49 -11.07
CA GLY A 149 -21.07 -10.34 -10.59
C GLY A 149 -20.75 -10.40 -9.08
N ALA A 150 -21.72 -10.84 -8.25
CA ALA A 150 -21.51 -10.94 -6.81
C ALA A 150 -20.52 -12.08 -6.45
N MET A 151 -20.70 -13.26 -7.06
CA MET A 151 -19.77 -14.38 -6.87
C MET A 151 -18.36 -14.03 -7.36
N GLY A 152 -18.27 -13.42 -8.54
CA GLY A 152 -16.97 -13.01 -9.11
C GLY A 152 -16.25 -11.96 -8.29
N SER A 153 -16.97 -11.01 -7.70
CA SER A 153 -16.39 -10.00 -6.79
C SER A 153 -15.93 -10.63 -5.48
N LEU A 154 -16.75 -11.50 -4.88
CA LEU A 154 -16.38 -12.22 -3.67
C LEU A 154 -15.15 -13.11 -3.90
N ASN A 155 -15.12 -13.81 -5.03
CA ASN A 155 -13.99 -14.66 -5.39
C ASN A 155 -12.67 -13.88 -5.51
N ARG A 156 -12.68 -12.73 -6.19
CA ARG A 156 -11.50 -11.84 -6.26
C ARG A 156 -11.10 -11.34 -4.90
N LEU A 157 -12.05 -10.90 -4.07
CA LEU A 157 -11.78 -10.40 -2.72
C LEU A 157 -11.05 -11.43 -1.85
N LEU A 158 -11.45 -12.71 -1.95
CA LEU A 158 -10.86 -13.80 -1.18
C LEU A 158 -9.52 -14.29 -1.74
N ASN A 159 -9.38 -14.33 -3.07
CA ASN A 159 -8.30 -15.04 -3.74
C ASN A 159 -7.32 -14.14 -4.51
N THR A 160 -7.38 -12.81 -4.32
CA THR A 160 -6.40 -11.89 -4.90
C THR A 160 -5.72 -11.09 -3.79
N PRO A 161 -4.41 -11.25 -3.61
CA PRO A 161 -3.70 -10.55 -2.54
C PRO A 161 -3.44 -9.08 -2.88
N MET A 162 -3.44 -8.24 -1.85
CA MET A 162 -2.93 -6.88 -1.92
C MET A 162 -1.41 -6.89 -1.79
N VAL A 163 -0.72 -6.09 -2.60
CA VAL A 163 0.73 -5.93 -2.59
C VAL A 163 1.13 -4.47 -2.75
N GLY A 164 2.25 -4.07 -2.18
CA GLY A 164 2.88 -2.78 -2.43
C GLY A 164 3.27 -2.00 -1.19
N ALA A 165 4.36 -1.25 -1.34
CA ALA A 165 4.79 -0.23 -0.37
C ALA A 165 3.87 1.00 -0.35
N SER A 166 2.94 1.10 -1.31
CA SER A 166 2.22 2.33 -1.64
C SER A 166 1.44 2.92 -0.46
N GLY A 167 0.81 2.10 0.37
CA GLY A 167 0.13 2.60 1.58
C GLY A 167 1.06 3.41 2.49
N ALA A 168 2.26 2.90 2.77
CA ALA A 168 3.28 3.62 3.53
C ALA A 168 3.81 4.84 2.77
N VAL A 169 4.01 4.73 1.45
CA VAL A 169 4.46 5.82 0.58
C VAL A 169 3.45 6.97 0.55
N PHE A 170 2.15 6.68 0.53
CA PHE A 170 1.10 7.71 0.65
C PHE A 170 1.09 8.37 2.03
N GLY A 171 1.39 7.61 3.09
CA GLY A 171 1.67 8.20 4.40
C GLY A 171 2.84 9.19 4.35
N VAL A 172 3.96 8.82 3.71
CA VAL A 172 5.14 9.69 3.51
C VAL A 172 4.81 10.91 2.66
N LEU A 173 4.01 10.75 1.60
CA LEU A 173 3.51 11.84 0.77
C LEU A 173 2.72 12.87 1.61
N LEU A 174 1.81 12.40 2.45
CA LEU A 174 1.07 13.27 3.37
C LEU A 174 2.02 14.00 4.33
N ALA A 175 2.97 13.27 4.93
CA ALA A 175 3.94 13.85 5.84
C ALA A 175 4.75 14.97 5.20
N PHE A 176 5.20 14.76 3.97
CA PHE A 176 5.90 15.77 3.18
C PHE A 176 5.04 17.00 2.94
N GLY A 177 3.80 16.83 2.47
CA GLY A 177 2.87 17.95 2.23
C GLY A 177 2.51 18.74 3.50
N MET A 178 2.41 18.06 4.66
CA MET A 178 2.16 18.71 5.95
C MET A 178 3.39 19.41 6.53
N THR A 179 4.59 18.94 6.21
CA THR A 179 5.85 19.48 6.72
C THR A 179 6.40 20.59 5.83
N PHE A 180 6.26 20.43 4.52
CA PHE A 180 6.78 21.35 3.49
C PHE A 180 5.66 21.82 2.54
N PRO A 181 4.57 22.45 3.03
CA PRO A 181 3.36 22.70 2.25
C PRO A 181 3.54 23.57 1.01
N ASN A 182 4.51 24.45 1.03
CA ASN A 182 4.82 25.38 -0.07
C ASN A 182 5.98 24.91 -0.97
N GLN A 183 6.61 23.77 -0.66
CA GLN A 183 7.61 23.19 -1.53
C GLN A 183 6.99 22.85 -2.89
N VAL A 184 7.71 23.21 -3.96
CA VAL A 184 7.26 22.92 -5.33
C VAL A 184 7.67 21.50 -5.72
N ILE A 185 6.70 20.74 -6.20
CA ILE A 185 6.88 19.42 -6.84
C ILE A 185 6.63 19.62 -8.34
N TYR A 186 7.50 19.10 -9.19
CA TYR A 186 7.33 19.16 -10.65
C TYR A 186 6.66 17.87 -11.13
N LEU A 187 5.38 17.96 -11.53
CA LEU A 187 4.68 16.85 -12.16
C LEU A 187 5.24 16.62 -13.56
N ASN A 188 5.64 15.38 -13.83
CA ASN A 188 6.26 14.98 -15.10
C ASN A 188 7.41 15.92 -15.52
N PHE A 189 8.13 16.49 -14.55
CA PHE A 189 9.22 17.46 -14.73
C PHE A 189 8.82 18.79 -15.39
N LEU A 190 7.53 19.03 -15.64
CA LEU A 190 7.03 20.18 -16.41
C LEU A 190 6.16 21.13 -15.57
N PHE A 191 5.22 20.62 -14.80
CA PHE A 191 4.23 21.43 -14.12
C PHE A 191 4.54 21.64 -12.65
N PRO A 192 4.91 22.86 -12.22
CA PRO A 192 5.17 23.17 -10.82
C PRO A 192 3.86 23.22 -10.02
N ILE A 193 3.74 22.41 -8.98
CA ILE A 193 2.61 22.43 -8.05
C ILE A 193 3.13 22.45 -6.60
N LYS A 194 2.49 23.21 -5.72
CA LYS A 194 2.84 23.19 -4.30
C LYS A 194 2.42 21.87 -3.67
N ALA A 195 3.27 21.32 -2.79
CA ALA A 195 3.08 20.02 -2.15
C ALA A 195 1.70 19.86 -1.50
N LYS A 196 1.19 20.89 -0.81
CA LYS A 196 -0.16 20.85 -0.21
C LYS A 196 -1.26 20.58 -1.23
N TYR A 197 -1.20 21.19 -2.41
CA TYR A 197 -2.23 20.99 -3.44
C TYR A 197 -2.08 19.63 -4.11
N PHE A 198 -0.85 19.18 -4.31
CA PHE A 198 -0.57 17.84 -4.84
C PHE A 198 -1.14 16.75 -3.91
N VAL A 199 -0.87 16.84 -2.61
CA VAL A 199 -1.33 15.85 -1.62
C VAL A 199 -2.86 15.84 -1.52
N ILE A 200 -3.50 17.02 -1.49
CA ILE A 200 -4.97 17.11 -1.43
C ILE A 200 -5.58 16.54 -2.71
N GLY A 201 -5.08 16.95 -3.89
CA GLY A 201 -5.60 16.48 -5.17
C GLY A 201 -5.45 14.98 -5.34
N TYR A 202 -4.30 14.43 -4.94
CA TYR A 202 -4.06 12.99 -5.03
C TYR A 202 -4.94 12.21 -4.04
N GLY A 203 -5.11 12.69 -2.81
CA GLY A 203 -6.04 12.10 -1.84
C GLY A 203 -7.50 12.09 -2.31
N LEU A 204 -7.95 13.19 -2.94
CA LEU A 204 -9.30 13.26 -3.54
C LEU A 204 -9.45 12.30 -4.73
N LEU A 205 -8.41 12.15 -5.55
CA LEU A 205 -8.39 11.19 -6.66
C LEU A 205 -8.48 9.75 -6.14
N GLU A 206 -7.72 9.40 -5.11
CA GLU A 206 -7.80 8.07 -4.48
C GLU A 206 -9.18 7.80 -3.89
N LEU A 207 -9.80 8.81 -3.26
CA LEU A 207 -11.15 8.70 -2.72
C LEU A 207 -12.17 8.48 -3.85
N TYR A 208 -12.08 9.26 -4.93
CA TYR A 208 -12.96 9.12 -6.09
C TYR A 208 -12.82 7.73 -6.73
N ASN A 209 -11.59 7.29 -6.98
CA ASN A 209 -11.32 5.99 -7.59
C ASN A 209 -11.75 4.84 -6.68
N GLY A 210 -11.59 4.95 -5.36
CA GLY A 210 -12.02 3.94 -4.40
C GLY A 210 -13.53 3.64 -4.47
N PHE A 211 -14.35 4.65 -4.80
CA PHE A 211 -15.78 4.47 -4.98
C PHE A 211 -16.21 4.18 -6.42
N SER A 212 -15.43 4.62 -7.42
CA SER A 212 -15.83 4.55 -8.83
C SER A 212 -15.29 3.33 -9.55
N THR A 213 -14.18 2.75 -9.12
CA THR A 213 -13.46 1.69 -9.85
C THR A 213 -13.30 0.42 -9.01
N SER A 214 -14.38 -0.30 -8.79
CA SER A 214 -14.37 -1.57 -8.01
C SER A 214 -13.48 -2.69 -8.61
N ASN A 215 -12.94 -2.52 -9.81
CA ASN A 215 -12.14 -3.53 -10.53
C ASN A 215 -10.78 -3.03 -11.02
N SER A 216 -10.24 -1.95 -10.45
CA SER A 216 -8.95 -1.38 -10.91
C SER A 216 -7.72 -2.23 -10.57
N GLY A 217 -7.85 -3.21 -9.68
CA GLY A 217 -6.70 -3.93 -9.11
C GLY A 217 -5.79 -3.08 -8.20
N ILE A 218 -6.20 -1.83 -7.91
CA ILE A 218 -5.48 -0.90 -7.04
C ILE A 218 -6.23 -0.75 -5.72
N ALA A 219 -5.52 -0.91 -4.61
CA ALA A 219 -6.08 -0.76 -3.26
C ALA A 219 -6.16 0.72 -2.85
N HIS A 220 -7.08 1.48 -3.46
CA HIS A 220 -7.25 2.92 -3.22
C HIS A 220 -7.47 3.27 -1.74
N PHE A 221 -8.24 2.45 -1.03
CA PHE A 221 -8.48 2.63 0.40
C PHE A 221 -7.23 2.35 1.26
N ALA A 222 -6.30 1.50 0.81
CA ALA A 222 -5.00 1.36 1.47
C ALA A 222 -4.18 2.66 1.37
N HIS A 223 -4.18 3.34 0.22
CA HIS A 223 -3.54 4.64 0.06
C HIS A 223 -4.12 5.68 1.02
N LEU A 224 -5.45 5.79 1.07
CA LEU A 224 -6.15 6.66 2.03
C LEU A 224 -5.88 6.27 3.49
N GLY A 225 -5.78 4.97 3.78
CA GLY A 225 -5.40 4.46 5.10
C GLY A 225 -4.02 4.93 5.53
N GLY A 226 -3.03 4.82 4.66
CA GLY A 226 -1.69 5.34 4.90
C GLY A 226 -1.69 6.85 5.20
N MET A 227 -2.46 7.64 4.44
CA MET A 227 -2.61 9.07 4.69
C MET A 227 -3.32 9.34 6.03
N LEU A 228 -4.41 8.65 6.34
CA LEU A 228 -5.18 8.83 7.58
C LEU A 228 -4.33 8.53 8.82
N PHE A 229 -3.70 7.36 8.86
CA PHE A 229 -2.83 6.99 9.99
C PHE A 229 -1.60 7.90 10.07
N GLY A 230 -1.06 8.33 8.93
CA GLY A 230 0.00 9.32 8.87
C GLY A 230 -0.40 10.65 9.48
N PHE A 231 -1.61 11.15 9.17
CA PHE A 231 -2.15 12.36 9.77
C PHE A 231 -2.27 12.27 11.28
N LEU A 232 -2.84 11.15 11.78
CA LEU A 232 -3.02 10.92 13.22
C LEU A 232 -1.68 10.87 13.96
N LEU A 233 -0.67 10.20 13.39
CA LEU A 233 0.67 10.13 13.96
C LEU A 233 1.34 11.51 14.03
N ILE A 234 1.29 12.30 12.96
CA ILE A 234 1.87 13.63 12.92
C ILE A 234 1.18 14.54 13.95
N ARG A 235 -0.16 14.49 14.00
CA ARG A 235 -0.92 15.26 14.98
C ARG A 235 -0.54 14.91 16.42
N LYS A 236 -0.46 13.62 16.75
CA LYS A 236 -0.03 13.14 18.06
C LYS A 236 1.40 13.60 18.39
N TRP A 237 2.32 13.52 17.44
CA TRP A 237 3.71 13.92 17.66
C TRP A 237 3.91 15.44 17.80
N ARG A 238 3.07 16.24 17.17
CA ARG A 238 3.08 17.71 17.38
C ARG A 238 2.60 18.05 18.78
N GLN A 239 1.56 17.39 19.27
CA GLN A 239 1.03 17.62 20.62
C GLN A 239 2.04 17.25 21.71
N SER A 240 2.76 16.14 21.57
CA SER A 240 3.76 15.69 22.55
C SER A 240 5.03 16.55 22.63
N ARG A 241 5.21 17.52 21.73
CA ARG A 241 6.30 18.51 21.81
C ARG A 241 5.94 19.74 22.65
N TYR A 242 4.71 19.87 23.05
CA TYR A 242 4.20 20.99 23.89
C TYR A 242 3.88 20.56 25.32
N LEU A 243 4.17 19.31 25.66
CA LEU A 243 4.18 18.76 27.03
C LEU A 243 5.60 18.47 27.48
#